data_72b42c5206a2bbc0654935f5c0dc4cb8
#
_entry.id   72b42c5206a2bbc0654935f5c0dc4cb8
#
_cell.length_a   1.000
_cell.length_b   1.000
_cell.length_c   1.000
_cell.angle_alpha   90.00
_cell.angle_beta   90.00
_cell.angle_gamma   90.00
#
_symmetry.space_group_name_H-M   'P 1'
#
loop_
_entity.id
_entity.type
_entity.pdbx_description
1 polymer ?
#
loop_
_entity_poly.entity_id
_entity_poly.type
_entity_poly.pdbx_seq_one_letter_code
_entity_poly.pdbx_strand_id
1 'polypeptide(L)'
;GSEMCIRDSIKGDMNTSHIPVILLTAKTSLESKIEGVDSGADLYFEKPVDLTYLKLSIQNIFRNRRQLKEHYAKNYYADSCELSSNEQDNKFLKQFIAFIEANMDQSEMDINQIAGELSMSRSKLYTKVKSLTGKSVVEFVLNCRLRKAAKLIIEENMTMREVMMHIGIESQAYFTNSFKKVFGETPTAFAAKHKKTTR
;
A
#
# COMPACT_ATOMS: atom_id res chain seq x y z
N GLY A 1 -7.34 -1.16 -32.41
CA GLY A 1 -8.37 -0.71 -31.45
C GLY A 1 -8.58 -1.62 -30.26
N SER A 2 -8.27 -2.93 -30.36
CA SER A 2 -8.64 -3.89 -29.30
C SER A 2 -7.64 -3.94 -28.12
N GLU A 3 -6.34 -3.82 -28.39
CA GLU A 3 -5.29 -3.98 -27.37
C GLU A 3 -5.28 -2.80 -26.37
N MET A 4 -5.56 -1.59 -26.83
CA MET A 4 -5.68 -0.40 -25.99
C MET A 4 -6.93 -0.45 -25.10
N CYS A 5 -8.07 -0.87 -25.62
CA CYS A 5 -9.29 -1.03 -24.83
C CYS A 5 -9.14 -2.07 -23.72
N ILE A 6 -8.43 -3.18 -23.99
CA ILE A 6 -8.17 -4.22 -22.98
C ILE A 6 -7.29 -3.65 -21.86
N ARG A 7 -6.22 -2.94 -22.21
CA ARG A 7 -5.34 -2.30 -21.25
C ARG A 7 -6.08 -1.28 -20.38
N ASP A 8 -6.86 -0.38 -21.01
CA ASP A 8 -7.63 0.64 -20.31
C ASP A 8 -8.62 0.02 -19.34
N SER A 9 -9.26 -1.07 -19.74
CA SER A 9 -10.11 -1.85 -18.87
C SER A 9 -9.35 -2.42 -17.66
N ILE A 10 -8.16 -2.98 -17.88
CA ILE A 10 -7.34 -3.57 -16.80
C ILE A 10 -6.82 -2.48 -15.86
N LYS A 11 -6.34 -1.37 -16.38
CA LYS A 11 -5.72 -0.29 -15.58
C LYS A 11 -6.74 0.64 -14.95
N GLY A 12 -7.90 0.80 -15.55
CA GLY A 12 -9.01 1.60 -15.02
C GLY A 12 -9.83 0.89 -13.95
N ASP A 13 -9.83 -0.42 -13.91
CA ASP A 13 -10.55 -1.19 -12.89
C ASP A 13 -9.71 -1.29 -11.60
N MET A 14 -10.29 -0.82 -10.49
CA MET A 14 -9.67 -0.87 -9.16
C MET A 14 -9.25 -2.30 -8.76
N ASN A 15 -9.91 -3.33 -9.27
CA ASN A 15 -9.58 -4.72 -8.95
C ASN A 15 -8.34 -5.25 -9.68
N THR A 16 -7.97 -4.67 -10.82
CA THR A 16 -6.91 -5.18 -11.71
C THR A 16 -5.80 -4.16 -11.99
N SER A 17 -5.97 -2.90 -11.61
CA SER A 17 -5.00 -1.81 -11.83
C SER A 17 -3.58 -2.12 -11.34
N HIS A 18 -3.45 -2.92 -10.28
CA HIS A 18 -2.16 -3.32 -9.71
C HIS A 18 -1.40 -4.37 -10.56
N ILE A 19 -2.04 -4.94 -11.59
CA ILE A 19 -1.41 -5.96 -12.46
C ILE A 19 -0.51 -5.25 -13.48
N PRO A 20 0.78 -5.63 -13.61
CA PRO A 20 1.64 -5.09 -14.66
C PRO A 20 1.12 -5.44 -16.04
N VAL A 21 1.06 -4.44 -16.91
CA VAL A 21 0.64 -4.61 -18.31
C VAL A 21 1.77 -4.22 -19.24
N ILE A 22 2.17 -5.16 -20.09
CA ILE A 22 3.17 -4.96 -21.13
C ILE A 22 2.47 -5.08 -22.48
N LEU A 23 2.58 -4.07 -23.31
CA LEU A 23 2.03 -4.06 -24.66
C LEU A 23 3.10 -4.49 -25.66
N LEU A 24 2.78 -5.50 -26.49
CA LEU A 24 3.61 -5.95 -27.60
C LEU A 24 2.84 -5.66 -28.91
N THR A 25 3.26 -4.67 -29.70
CA THR A 25 2.51 -4.24 -30.87
C THR A 25 3.35 -4.27 -32.15
N ALA A 26 2.68 -4.45 -33.26
CA ALA A 26 3.27 -4.28 -34.58
C ALA A 26 3.17 -2.85 -35.13
N LYS A 27 2.49 -1.95 -34.41
CA LYS A 27 2.32 -0.55 -34.83
C LYS A 27 3.56 0.28 -34.51
N THR A 28 4.10 0.95 -35.52
CA THR A 28 5.35 1.73 -35.49
C THR A 28 5.14 3.23 -35.38
N SER A 29 3.87 3.73 -35.42
CA SER A 29 3.60 5.17 -35.42
C SER A 29 3.96 5.82 -34.09
N LEU A 30 4.52 7.02 -34.14
CA LEU A 30 4.88 7.83 -32.98
C LEU A 30 3.65 8.13 -32.10
N GLU A 31 2.50 8.35 -32.72
CA GLU A 31 1.21 8.57 -32.06
C GLU A 31 0.82 7.36 -31.20
N SER A 32 0.97 6.14 -31.73
CA SER A 32 0.70 4.90 -30.97
C SER A 32 1.67 4.70 -29.81
N LYS A 33 2.91 5.21 -29.89
CA LYS A 33 3.88 5.19 -28.78
C LYS A 33 3.51 6.18 -27.69
N ILE A 34 3.12 7.38 -28.05
CA ILE A 34 2.69 8.44 -27.13
C ILE A 34 1.40 8.00 -26.40
N GLU A 35 0.40 7.53 -27.16
CA GLU A 35 -0.83 6.98 -26.58
C GLU A 35 -0.57 5.77 -25.67
N GLY A 36 0.44 4.94 -26.00
CA GLY A 36 0.83 3.78 -25.20
C GLY A 36 1.43 4.17 -23.84
N VAL A 37 2.19 5.24 -23.76
CA VAL A 37 2.84 5.75 -22.54
C VAL A 37 1.84 6.56 -21.70
N ASP A 38 1.05 7.42 -22.33
CA ASP A 38 0.10 8.32 -21.65
C ASP A 38 -1.05 7.56 -20.98
N SER A 39 -1.35 6.38 -21.45
CA SER A 39 -2.49 5.56 -21.03
C SER A 39 -2.20 4.54 -19.93
N GLY A 40 -1.03 4.60 -19.28
CA GLY A 40 -0.73 3.87 -18.05
C GLY A 40 -0.28 2.39 -18.21
N ALA A 41 0.14 1.96 -19.43
CA ALA A 41 0.87 0.71 -19.56
C ALA A 41 2.23 0.81 -18.84
N ASP A 42 2.63 -0.25 -18.15
CA ASP A 42 3.93 -0.27 -17.46
C ASP A 42 5.10 -0.30 -18.46
N LEU A 43 4.91 -0.95 -19.61
CA LEU A 43 5.88 -1.00 -20.72
C LEU A 43 5.19 -1.19 -22.08
N TYR A 44 5.87 -0.71 -23.11
CA TYR A 44 5.47 -0.83 -24.51
C TYR A 44 6.66 -1.35 -25.35
N PHE A 45 6.44 -2.39 -26.16
CA PHE A 45 7.43 -2.95 -27.07
C PHE A 45 6.88 -3.08 -28.49
N GLU A 46 7.73 -2.75 -29.44
CA GLU A 46 7.48 -2.91 -30.86
C GLU A 46 7.99 -4.29 -31.32
N LYS A 47 7.22 -4.99 -32.13
CA LYS A 47 7.63 -6.24 -32.77
C LYS A 47 8.50 -5.94 -34.01
N PRO A 48 9.64 -6.65 -34.19
CA PRO A 48 10.15 -7.80 -33.42
C PRO A 48 10.78 -7.39 -32.09
N VAL A 49 10.48 -8.15 -31.01
CA VAL A 49 10.94 -7.81 -29.65
C VAL A 49 12.28 -8.51 -29.35
N ASP A 50 13.25 -7.73 -28.90
CA ASP A 50 14.46 -8.29 -28.31
C ASP A 50 14.15 -8.94 -26.95
N LEU A 51 14.35 -10.25 -26.87
CA LEU A 51 14.02 -11.04 -25.68
C LEU A 51 14.88 -10.67 -24.47
N THR A 52 16.13 -10.24 -24.70
CA THR A 52 17.03 -9.81 -23.62
C THR A 52 16.54 -8.50 -23.00
N TYR A 53 16.17 -7.54 -23.87
CA TYR A 53 15.62 -6.27 -23.43
C TYR A 53 14.26 -6.44 -22.73
N LEU A 54 13.38 -7.28 -23.25
CA LEU A 54 12.10 -7.62 -22.60
C LEU A 54 12.32 -8.21 -21.19
N LYS A 55 13.24 -9.18 -21.06
CA LYS A 55 13.57 -9.81 -19.77
C LYS A 55 14.09 -8.78 -18.75
N LEU A 56 15.02 -7.93 -19.16
CA LEU A 56 15.57 -6.88 -18.29
C LEU A 56 14.48 -5.87 -17.85
N SER A 57 13.61 -5.51 -18.76
CA SER A 57 12.51 -4.59 -18.50
C SER A 57 11.48 -5.15 -17.52
N ILE A 58 11.14 -6.45 -17.66
CA ILE A 58 10.30 -7.16 -16.69
C ILE A 58 10.97 -7.18 -15.30
N GLN A 59 12.26 -7.47 -15.24
CA GLN A 59 13.01 -7.47 -13.97
C GLN A 59 13.00 -6.08 -13.33
N ASN A 60 13.09 -5.01 -14.11
CA ASN A 60 13.01 -3.63 -13.63
C ASN A 60 11.64 -3.31 -13.03
N ILE A 61 10.54 -3.73 -13.67
CA ILE A 61 9.19 -3.56 -13.08
C ILE A 61 9.12 -4.20 -11.69
N PHE A 62 9.59 -5.45 -11.56
CA PHE A 62 9.55 -6.14 -10.27
C PHE A 62 10.47 -5.51 -9.23
N ARG A 63 11.65 -5.00 -9.64
CA ARG A 63 12.57 -4.28 -8.75
C ARG A 63 11.95 -2.98 -8.23
N ASN A 64 11.38 -2.17 -9.12
CA ASN A 64 10.72 -0.92 -8.73
C ASN A 64 9.54 -1.17 -7.79
N ARG A 65 8.75 -2.20 -8.06
CA ARG A 65 7.66 -2.62 -7.17
C ARG A 65 8.15 -3.10 -5.80
N ARG A 66 9.29 -3.77 -5.75
CA ARG A 66 9.92 -4.16 -4.48
C ARG A 66 10.34 -2.93 -3.69
N GLN A 67 11.01 -1.98 -4.32
CA GLN A 67 11.41 -0.72 -3.66
C GLN A 67 10.20 0.06 -3.13
N LEU A 68 9.14 0.13 -3.93
CA LEU A 68 7.89 0.75 -3.51
C LEU A 68 7.29 0.04 -2.28
N LYS A 69 7.24 -1.29 -2.27
CA LYS A 69 6.78 -2.07 -1.11
C LYS A 69 7.63 -1.84 0.13
N GLU A 70 8.95 -1.74 -0.01
CA GLU A 70 9.88 -1.44 1.09
C GLU A 70 9.67 -0.02 1.63
N HIS A 71 9.41 0.94 0.74
CA HIS A 71 9.07 2.32 1.13
C HIS A 71 7.78 2.36 1.94
N TYR A 72 6.73 1.66 1.50
CA TYR A 72 5.48 1.53 2.26
C TYR A 72 5.67 0.84 3.61
N ALA A 73 6.53 -0.16 3.66
CA ALA A 73 6.83 -0.84 4.91
C ALA A 73 7.47 0.10 5.93
N LYS A 74 8.20 1.14 5.48
CA LYS A 74 8.95 2.07 6.34
C LYS A 74 8.23 3.40 6.61
N ASN A 75 7.50 3.97 5.64
CA ASN A 75 7.09 5.39 5.67
C ASN A 75 5.57 5.62 5.49
N TYR A 76 4.74 4.79 6.09
CA TYR A 76 3.30 4.79 5.91
C TYR A 76 2.57 6.11 6.28
N TYR A 77 3.15 6.94 7.15
CA TYR A 77 2.60 8.24 7.60
C TYR A 77 3.30 9.46 6.99
N ALA A 78 4.14 9.29 5.98
CA ALA A 78 4.64 10.45 5.24
C ALA A 78 3.48 11.03 4.42
N ASP A 79 2.91 12.11 4.91
CA ASP A 79 1.97 12.95 4.16
C ASP A 79 2.49 13.19 2.75
N SER A 80 1.62 13.00 1.75
CA SER A 80 1.85 13.38 0.35
C SER A 80 2.83 12.55 -0.49
N CYS A 81 2.98 11.26 -0.30
CA CYS A 81 3.66 10.46 -1.30
C CYS A 81 2.64 9.95 -2.34
N GLU A 82 2.89 10.20 -3.61
CA GLU A 82 2.25 9.46 -4.70
C GLU A 82 2.68 8.00 -4.56
N LEU A 83 1.76 7.21 -4.06
CA LEU A 83 2.01 5.89 -3.51
C LEU A 83 2.21 4.83 -4.60
N SER A 84 1.82 5.13 -5.82
CA SER A 84 1.93 4.28 -7.00
C SER A 84 1.98 5.16 -8.25
N SER A 85 2.56 4.66 -9.33
CA SER A 85 2.44 5.27 -10.66
C SER A 85 1.02 5.18 -11.24
N ASN A 86 0.11 4.43 -10.59
CA ASN A 86 -1.27 4.25 -11.01
C ASN A 86 -2.22 4.96 -10.06
N GLU A 87 -3.04 5.87 -10.59
CA GLU A 87 -4.01 6.67 -9.85
C GLU A 87 -5.05 5.80 -9.12
N GLN A 88 -5.50 4.69 -9.74
CA GLN A 88 -6.47 3.77 -9.13
C GLN A 88 -5.88 3.06 -7.91
N ASP A 89 -4.61 2.71 -7.94
CA ASP A 89 -3.93 2.10 -6.79
C ASP A 89 -3.74 3.11 -5.66
N ASN A 90 -3.45 4.36 -5.98
CA ASN A 90 -3.38 5.45 -5.01
C ASN A 90 -4.74 5.73 -4.37
N LYS A 91 -5.80 5.79 -5.17
CA LYS A 91 -7.17 5.96 -4.70
C LYS A 91 -7.58 4.82 -3.77
N PHE A 92 -7.31 3.57 -4.17
CA PHE A 92 -7.57 2.39 -3.36
C PHE A 92 -6.87 2.47 -1.99
N LEU A 93 -5.56 2.74 -1.98
CA LEU A 93 -4.79 2.81 -0.74
C LEU A 93 -5.29 3.93 0.18
N LYS A 94 -5.58 5.11 -0.37
CA LYS A 94 -6.16 6.23 0.41
C LYS A 94 -7.49 5.85 1.05
N GLN A 95 -8.39 5.22 0.30
CA GLN A 95 -9.69 4.78 0.83
C GLN A 95 -9.53 3.68 1.89
N PHE A 96 -8.63 2.70 1.63
CA PHE A 96 -8.35 1.62 2.56
C PHE A 96 -7.79 2.13 3.88
N ILE A 97 -6.86 3.07 3.82
CA ILE A 97 -6.27 3.73 4.98
C ILE A 97 -7.32 4.53 5.76
N ALA A 98 -8.10 5.35 5.08
CA ALA A 98 -9.16 6.15 5.70
C ALA A 98 -10.17 5.27 6.44
N PHE A 99 -10.52 4.11 5.86
CA PHE A 99 -11.38 3.14 6.54
C PHE A 99 -10.72 2.59 7.83
N ILE A 100 -9.44 2.21 7.74
CA ILE A 100 -8.71 1.72 8.92
C ILE A 100 -8.67 2.78 10.02
N GLU A 101 -8.41 4.03 9.66
CA GLU A 101 -8.35 5.15 10.60
C GLU A 101 -9.70 5.44 11.26
N ALA A 102 -10.78 5.38 10.50
CA ALA A 102 -12.13 5.60 11.00
C ALA A 102 -12.64 4.49 11.96
N ASN A 103 -12.05 3.27 11.88
CA ASN A 103 -12.45 2.11 12.68
C ASN A 103 -11.30 1.59 13.55
N MET A 104 -10.34 2.42 13.87
CA MET A 104 -9.08 2.00 14.51
C MET A 104 -9.26 1.52 15.94
N ASP A 105 -10.23 2.06 16.66
CA ASP A 105 -10.61 1.75 18.03
C ASP A 105 -11.33 0.39 18.19
N GLN A 106 -11.88 -0.14 17.10
CA GLN A 106 -12.56 -1.43 17.14
C GLN A 106 -11.52 -2.57 17.23
N SER A 107 -11.59 -3.42 18.24
CA SER A 107 -10.66 -4.56 18.41
C SER A 107 -10.75 -5.54 17.24
N GLU A 108 -11.95 -5.80 16.75
CA GLU A 108 -12.22 -6.61 15.55
C GLU A 108 -12.68 -5.71 14.39
N MET A 109 -11.83 -5.60 13.38
CA MET A 109 -12.17 -4.88 12.15
C MET A 109 -12.82 -5.82 11.15
N ASP A 110 -14.05 -5.52 10.73
CA ASP A 110 -14.76 -6.34 9.76
C ASP A 110 -14.18 -6.16 8.35
N ILE A 111 -13.41 -7.15 7.92
CA ILE A 111 -12.79 -7.20 6.58
C ILE A 111 -13.85 -7.28 5.47
N ASN A 112 -15.04 -7.83 5.74
CA ASN A 112 -16.11 -7.90 4.75
C ASN A 112 -16.73 -6.50 4.54
N GLN A 113 -16.84 -5.71 5.60
CA GLN A 113 -17.28 -4.33 5.51
C GLN A 113 -16.31 -3.51 4.64
N ILE A 114 -15.00 -3.62 4.89
CA ILE A 114 -13.97 -2.95 4.07
C ILE A 114 -14.10 -3.34 2.60
N ALA A 115 -14.20 -4.65 2.34
CA ALA A 115 -14.32 -5.15 0.97
C ALA A 115 -15.59 -4.61 0.29
N GLY A 116 -16.71 -4.56 1.01
CA GLY A 116 -17.98 -3.99 0.53
C GLY A 116 -17.88 -2.51 0.17
N GLU A 117 -17.29 -1.68 1.05
CA GLU A 117 -17.10 -0.25 0.79
C GLU A 117 -16.17 0.03 -0.41
N LEU A 118 -15.18 -0.83 -0.62
CA LEU A 118 -14.29 -0.74 -1.78
C LEU A 118 -14.85 -1.44 -3.03
N SER A 119 -16.10 -1.92 -2.98
CA SER A 119 -16.79 -2.61 -4.08
C SER A 119 -15.99 -3.81 -4.64
N MET A 120 -15.35 -4.58 -3.76
CA MET A 120 -14.57 -5.74 -4.15
C MET A 120 -14.83 -6.95 -3.25
N SER A 121 -14.51 -8.16 -3.76
CA SER A 121 -14.56 -9.35 -2.93
C SER A 121 -13.41 -9.38 -1.93
N ARG A 122 -13.60 -10.09 -0.80
CA ARG A 122 -12.56 -10.30 0.20
C ARG A 122 -11.25 -10.84 -0.40
N SER A 123 -11.34 -11.82 -1.30
CA SER A 123 -10.16 -12.38 -1.97
C SER A 123 -9.40 -11.34 -2.80
N LYS A 124 -10.12 -10.49 -3.54
CA LYS A 124 -9.51 -9.40 -4.31
C LYS A 124 -8.85 -8.37 -3.41
N LEU A 125 -9.49 -8.00 -2.29
CA LEU A 125 -8.90 -7.11 -1.29
C LEU A 125 -7.56 -7.66 -0.77
N TYR A 126 -7.52 -8.93 -0.34
CA TYR A 126 -6.29 -9.57 0.14
C TYR A 126 -5.19 -9.58 -0.91
N THR A 127 -5.53 -9.97 -2.14
CA THR A 127 -4.57 -10.00 -3.27
C THR A 127 -4.02 -8.62 -3.57
N LYS A 128 -4.88 -7.61 -3.63
CA LYS A 128 -4.48 -6.23 -3.96
C LYS A 128 -3.61 -5.62 -2.86
N VAL A 129 -4.02 -5.72 -1.60
CA VAL A 129 -3.22 -5.24 -0.47
C VAL A 129 -1.84 -5.91 -0.47
N LYS A 130 -1.78 -7.24 -0.62
CA LYS A 130 -0.52 -7.99 -0.69
C LYS A 130 0.35 -7.57 -1.88
N SER A 131 -0.27 -7.35 -3.04
CA SER A 131 0.44 -6.90 -4.24
C SER A 131 1.06 -5.51 -4.05
N LEU A 132 0.31 -4.55 -3.50
CA LEU A 132 0.74 -3.16 -3.36
C LEU A 132 1.71 -2.96 -2.19
N THR A 133 1.45 -3.59 -1.04
CA THR A 133 2.16 -3.31 0.21
C THR A 133 3.16 -4.39 0.62
N GLY A 134 3.09 -5.57 0.02
CA GLY A 134 3.88 -6.73 0.42
C GLY A 134 3.39 -7.41 1.70
N LYS A 135 2.40 -6.85 2.40
CA LYS A 135 1.86 -7.33 3.69
C LYS A 135 0.48 -7.96 3.50
N SER A 136 0.11 -8.87 4.39
CA SER A 136 -1.28 -9.29 4.49
C SER A 136 -2.15 -8.14 5.01
N VAL A 137 -3.47 -8.22 4.82
CA VAL A 137 -4.43 -7.21 5.34
C VAL A 137 -4.27 -7.04 6.84
N VAL A 138 -4.19 -8.14 7.58
CA VAL A 138 -4.04 -8.13 9.05
C VAL A 138 -2.73 -7.47 9.49
N GLU A 139 -1.62 -7.82 8.84
CA GLU A 139 -0.31 -7.18 9.12
C GLU A 139 -0.31 -5.70 8.78
N PHE A 140 -1.01 -5.31 7.72
CA PHE A 140 -1.11 -3.92 7.32
C PHE A 140 -1.92 -3.11 8.35
N VAL A 141 -3.10 -3.59 8.74
CA VAL A 141 -3.94 -2.97 9.79
C VAL A 141 -3.17 -2.84 11.10
N LEU A 142 -2.48 -3.90 11.54
CA LEU A 142 -1.67 -3.87 12.75
C LEU A 142 -0.56 -2.79 12.65
N ASN A 143 0.11 -2.68 11.52
CA ASN A 143 1.14 -1.65 11.34
C ASN A 143 0.55 -0.23 11.42
N CYS A 144 -0.66 0.00 10.87
CA CYS A 144 -1.36 1.27 10.99
C CYS A 144 -1.63 1.62 12.46
N ARG A 145 -2.19 0.68 13.20
CA ARG A 145 -2.47 0.80 14.63
C ARG A 145 -1.23 1.14 15.44
N LEU A 146 -0.13 0.39 15.23
CA LEU A 146 1.12 0.61 15.96
C LEU A 146 1.77 1.96 15.64
N ARG A 147 1.67 2.44 14.40
CA ARG A 147 2.16 3.77 14.03
C ARG A 147 1.31 4.89 14.62
N LYS A 148 -0.01 4.74 14.64
CA LYS A 148 -0.90 5.67 15.36
C LYS A 148 -0.54 5.69 16.84
N ALA A 149 -0.28 4.53 17.46
CA ALA A 149 0.19 4.46 18.85
C ALA A 149 1.49 5.24 19.05
N ALA A 150 2.48 5.09 18.16
CA ALA A 150 3.74 5.82 18.25
C ALA A 150 3.51 7.34 18.20
N LYS A 151 2.61 7.81 17.33
CA LYS A 151 2.21 9.22 17.23
C LYS A 151 1.55 9.71 18.52
N LEU A 152 0.55 8.98 19.04
CA LEU A 152 -0.14 9.32 20.29
C LEU A 152 0.81 9.36 21.49
N ILE A 153 1.77 8.43 21.56
CA ILE A 153 2.79 8.40 22.62
C ILE A 153 3.67 9.66 22.60
N ILE A 154 4.00 10.19 21.44
CA ILE A 154 4.88 11.37 21.29
C ILE A 154 4.09 12.67 21.50
N GLU A 155 2.95 12.82 20.84
CA GLU A 155 2.22 14.07 20.70
C GLU A 155 1.23 14.32 21.83
N GLU A 156 0.68 13.27 22.43
CA GLU A 156 -0.36 13.36 23.42
C GLU A 156 0.08 12.82 24.78
N ASN A 157 -0.43 13.44 25.84
CA ASN A 157 -0.07 13.07 27.21
C ASN A 157 -0.93 11.89 27.73
N MET A 158 -1.10 10.86 26.87
CA MET A 158 -1.90 9.68 27.14
C MET A 158 -1.12 8.62 27.91
N THR A 159 -1.85 7.87 28.73
CA THR A 159 -1.35 6.62 29.32
C THR A 159 -1.29 5.52 28.26
N MET A 160 -0.45 4.48 28.49
CA MET A 160 -0.38 3.33 27.55
C MET A 160 -1.74 2.63 27.39
N ARG A 161 -2.58 2.65 28.43
CA ARG A 161 -3.92 2.07 28.38
C ARG A 161 -4.83 2.86 27.44
N GLU A 162 -4.81 4.19 27.53
CA GLU A 162 -5.58 5.05 26.63
C GLU A 162 -5.11 4.89 25.18
N VAL A 163 -3.79 4.87 24.95
CA VAL A 163 -3.23 4.60 23.61
C VAL A 163 -3.75 3.28 23.05
N MET A 164 -3.72 2.20 23.85
CA MET A 164 -4.22 0.88 23.46
C MET A 164 -5.71 0.91 23.11
N MET A 165 -6.53 1.63 23.87
CA MET A 165 -7.97 1.81 23.58
C MET A 165 -8.17 2.52 22.24
N HIS A 166 -7.44 3.60 21.98
CA HIS A 166 -7.53 4.36 20.71
C HIS A 166 -7.12 3.57 19.47
N ILE A 167 -6.31 2.55 19.63
CA ILE A 167 -5.85 1.70 18.51
C ILE A 167 -6.53 0.32 18.48
N GLY A 168 -7.53 0.07 19.34
CA GLY A 168 -8.28 -1.17 19.37
C GLY A 168 -7.43 -2.41 19.69
N ILE A 169 -6.43 -2.30 20.57
CA ILE A 169 -5.64 -3.44 21.05
C ILE A 169 -5.86 -3.62 22.54
N GLU A 170 -6.48 -4.73 22.92
CA GLU A 170 -6.85 -5.01 24.32
C GLU A 170 -5.71 -5.66 25.11
N SER A 171 -4.92 -6.52 24.47
CA SER A 171 -3.84 -7.25 25.15
C SER A 171 -2.56 -6.43 25.22
N GLN A 172 -2.15 -6.07 26.44
CA GLN A 172 -0.91 -5.35 26.71
C GLN A 172 0.34 -6.12 26.25
N ALA A 173 0.35 -7.43 26.46
CA ALA A 173 1.46 -8.28 26.02
C ALA A 173 1.57 -8.30 24.48
N TYR A 174 0.43 -8.44 23.80
CA TYR A 174 0.38 -8.40 22.34
C TYR A 174 0.83 -7.03 21.80
N PHE A 175 0.33 -5.93 22.38
CA PHE A 175 0.74 -4.57 22.03
C PHE A 175 2.26 -4.39 22.18
N THR A 176 2.82 -4.69 23.36
CA THR A 176 4.23 -4.51 23.66
C THR A 176 5.13 -5.30 22.72
N ASN A 177 4.81 -6.58 22.48
CA ASN A 177 5.57 -7.45 21.60
C ASN A 177 5.50 -6.99 20.13
N SER A 178 4.30 -6.63 19.66
CA SER A 178 4.09 -6.14 18.29
C SER A 178 4.77 -4.80 18.06
N PHE A 179 4.70 -3.88 19.01
CA PHE A 179 5.35 -2.58 18.96
C PHE A 179 6.89 -2.75 18.90
N LYS A 180 7.44 -3.59 19.79
CA LYS A 180 8.89 -3.88 19.80
C LYS A 180 9.36 -4.50 18.48
N LYS A 181 8.54 -5.37 17.87
CA LYS A 181 8.87 -5.97 16.56
C LYS A 181 8.95 -4.92 15.44
N VAL A 182 8.11 -3.88 15.49
CA VAL A 182 8.04 -2.83 14.45
C VAL A 182 9.06 -1.72 14.68
N PHE A 183 9.23 -1.27 15.93
CA PHE A 183 10.06 -0.11 16.29
C PHE A 183 11.40 -0.46 16.92
N GLY A 184 11.67 -1.74 17.22
CA GLY A 184 12.91 -2.22 17.84
C GLY A 184 12.96 -2.06 19.36
N GLU A 185 12.06 -1.29 19.95
CA GLU A 185 11.99 -0.98 21.38
C GLU A 185 10.56 -1.06 21.93
N THR A 186 10.41 -1.20 23.25
CA THR A 186 9.09 -1.25 23.88
C THR A 186 8.41 0.11 23.85
N PRO A 187 7.04 0.18 23.92
CA PRO A 187 6.32 1.46 23.94
C PRO A 187 6.79 2.40 25.05
N THR A 188 7.13 1.86 26.23
CA THR A 188 7.62 2.65 27.37
C THR A 188 9.02 3.22 27.12
N ALA A 189 9.93 2.42 26.55
CA ALA A 189 11.27 2.87 26.18
C ALA A 189 11.20 3.95 25.07
N PHE A 190 10.34 3.72 24.08
CA PHE A 190 10.06 4.67 23.00
C PHE A 190 9.54 6.01 23.56
N ALA A 191 8.57 5.98 24.47
CA ALA A 191 8.07 7.19 25.15
C ALA A 191 9.17 7.93 25.90
N ALA A 192 10.00 7.23 26.68
CA ALA A 192 11.09 7.84 27.45
C ALA A 192 12.14 8.53 26.56
N LYS A 193 12.40 7.97 25.39
CA LYS A 193 13.37 8.50 24.43
C LYS A 193 12.85 9.73 23.69
N HIS A 194 11.58 9.73 23.28
CA HIS A 194 11.02 10.79 22.44
C HIS A 194 10.36 11.93 23.23
N LYS A 195 9.82 11.68 24.44
CA LYS A 195 9.30 12.76 25.31
C LYS A 195 10.40 13.67 25.90
N LYS A 196 11.68 13.28 25.88
CA LYS A 196 12.79 14.11 26.37
C LYS A 196 13.21 15.24 25.42
N THR A 197 12.70 15.27 24.19
CA THR A 197 13.10 16.27 23.18
C THR A 197 12.17 17.49 23.12
N THR A 198 11.11 17.52 23.95
CA THR A 198 10.10 18.62 23.96
C THR A 198 10.12 19.39 25.30
N ARG A 199 11.33 19.75 25.75
CA ARG A 199 11.51 20.75 26.82
C ARG A 199 12.32 21.93 26.34
#